data_d6cbb78340c1e0e419eebfd335601461
#
_entry.id   d6cbb78340c1e0e419eebfd335601461
#
_cell.length_a   1.000
_cell.length_b   1.000
_cell.length_c   1.000
_cell.angle_alpha   90.00
_cell.angle_beta   90.00
_cell.angle_gamma   90.00
#
_symmetry.space_group_name_H-M   'P 1'
#
loop_
_entity.id
_entity.type
_entity.pdbx_description
1 polymer ?
#
loop_
_entity_poly.entity_id
_entity_poly.type
_entity_poly.pdbx_seq_one_letter_code
_entity_poly.pdbx_strand_id
1 'polypeptide(L)'
;MARWKSIERLLCRIFNGERSGPVGKDGPDCTGTGMFAIQVKHGKQIPKGIQKFIAQTVRDCPPGQLPTLLMHAYGAPIEETLVVFRLKEFREYYL
;
A
#
# COMPACT_ATOMS: atom_id res chain seq x y z
N MET A 1 -11.87 13.97 -13.08
CA MET A 1 -11.57 13.64 -11.69
C MET A 1 -11.66 12.13 -11.49
N ALA A 2 -10.58 11.55 -10.96
CA ALA A 2 -10.59 10.12 -10.69
C ALA A 2 -11.49 9.83 -9.50
N ARG A 3 -12.37 8.88 -9.67
CA ARG A 3 -13.27 8.46 -8.60
C ARG A 3 -12.59 7.35 -7.83
N TRP A 4 -12.92 7.25 -6.54
CA TRP A 4 -12.29 6.25 -5.71
C TRP A 4 -12.49 4.82 -6.24
N LYS A 5 -13.64 4.54 -6.88
CA LYS A 5 -13.87 3.23 -7.49
C LYS A 5 -12.90 2.96 -8.64
N SER A 6 -12.60 3.99 -9.42
CA SER A 6 -11.63 3.86 -10.51
C SER A 6 -10.22 3.64 -9.99
N ILE A 7 -9.86 4.34 -8.92
CA ILE A 7 -8.57 4.16 -8.27
C ILE A 7 -8.46 2.75 -7.70
N GLU A 8 -9.50 2.30 -7.01
CA GLU A 8 -9.52 0.96 -6.43
C GLU A 8 -9.36 -0.11 -7.51
N ARG A 9 -10.09 0.04 -8.62
CA ARG A 9 -10.00 -0.89 -9.74
C ARG A 9 -8.59 -0.91 -10.34
N LEU A 10 -8.00 0.26 -10.52
CA LEU A 10 -6.63 0.36 -11.04
C LEU A 10 -5.63 -0.32 -10.12
N LEU A 11 -5.73 -0.08 -8.82
CA LEU A 11 -4.82 -0.68 -7.85
C LEU A 11 -4.96 -2.21 -7.83
N CYS A 12 -6.19 -2.72 -7.90
CA CYS A 12 -6.39 -4.17 -7.98
C CYS A 12 -5.71 -4.76 -9.20
N ARG A 13 -5.80 -4.09 -10.35
CA ARG A 13 -5.18 -4.56 -11.59
C ARG A 13 -3.66 -4.56 -11.52
N ILE A 14 -3.09 -3.57 -10.85
CA ILE A 14 -1.63 -3.52 -10.67
C ILE A 14 -1.14 -4.76 -9.95
N PHE A 15 -1.96 -5.31 -9.03
CA PHE A 15 -1.66 -6.54 -8.32
C PHE A 15 -2.22 -7.78 -9.03
N ASN A 16 -2.51 -7.66 -10.33
CA ASN A 16 -2.98 -8.76 -11.20
C ASN A 16 -4.38 -9.29 -10.84
N GLY A 17 -5.17 -8.47 -10.15
CA GLY A 17 -6.51 -8.88 -9.75
C GLY A 17 -7.59 -7.96 -10.27
N GLU A 18 -8.75 -8.10 -9.70
CA GLU A 18 -9.91 -7.33 -10.05
C GLU A 18 -10.58 -6.82 -8.78
N ARG A 19 -11.31 -5.73 -8.92
CA ARG A 19 -12.09 -5.18 -7.83
C ARG A 19 -13.14 -6.19 -7.40
N SER A 20 -13.23 -6.44 -6.10
CA SER A 20 -14.27 -7.31 -5.54
C SER A 20 -15.65 -6.70 -5.82
N GLY A 21 -16.65 -7.54 -5.80
CA GLY A 21 -17.98 -7.15 -6.20
C GLY A 21 -18.65 -6.11 -5.32
N PRO A 22 -19.95 -6.28 -5.09
CA PRO A 22 -20.77 -5.18 -4.56
C PRO A 22 -20.32 -4.65 -3.22
N VAL A 23 -20.65 -3.40 -3.03
CA VAL A 23 -20.43 -2.68 -1.79
C VAL A 23 -21.06 -3.43 -0.61
N GLY A 24 -20.40 -3.40 0.53
CA GLY A 24 -20.94 -3.97 1.76
C GLY A 24 -20.52 -5.40 2.05
N LYS A 25 -19.73 -5.99 1.18
CA LYS A 25 -19.18 -7.31 1.47
C LYS A 25 -17.96 -7.21 2.35
N ASP A 26 -17.86 -8.14 3.28
CA ASP A 26 -16.66 -8.29 4.07
C ASP A 26 -15.55 -8.89 3.23
N GLY A 27 -14.32 -8.65 3.63
CA GLY A 27 -13.18 -9.22 2.97
C GLY A 27 -12.37 -8.22 2.15
N PRO A 28 -11.38 -8.70 1.41
CA PRO A 28 -10.50 -7.81 0.63
C PRO A 28 -11.24 -7.08 -0.48
N ASP A 29 -10.70 -5.92 -0.84
CA ASP A 29 -11.26 -5.10 -1.91
C ASP A 29 -10.90 -5.61 -3.30
N CYS A 30 -9.93 -6.49 -3.39
CA CYS A 30 -9.48 -7.08 -4.66
C CYS A 30 -9.55 -8.59 -4.61
N THR A 31 -9.80 -9.21 -5.76
CA THR A 31 -9.72 -10.67 -5.93
C THR A 31 -8.67 -10.99 -6.97
N GLY A 32 -8.13 -12.21 -6.92
CA GLY A 32 -7.15 -12.65 -7.90
C GLY A 32 -5.75 -12.05 -7.71
N THR A 33 -5.46 -11.56 -6.53
CA THR A 33 -4.19 -10.89 -6.24
C THR A 33 -3.16 -11.80 -5.59
N GLY A 34 -3.31 -13.11 -5.73
CA GLY A 34 -2.35 -14.07 -5.21
C GLY A 34 -2.26 -14.02 -3.70
N MET A 35 -1.05 -13.89 -3.19
CA MET A 35 -0.82 -13.89 -1.75
C MET A 35 -1.25 -12.59 -1.06
N PHE A 36 -1.62 -11.58 -1.81
CA PHE A 36 -1.94 -10.29 -1.23
C PHE A 36 -3.44 -10.15 -0.96
N ALA A 37 -3.82 -9.98 0.29
CA ALA A 37 -5.19 -9.61 0.67
C ALA A 37 -5.20 -8.09 0.77
N ILE A 38 -5.86 -7.44 -0.18
CA ILE A 38 -5.71 -6.01 -0.36
C ILE A 38 -6.94 -5.26 0.13
N GLN A 39 -6.71 -4.24 0.95
CA GLN A 39 -7.70 -3.23 1.28
C GLN A 39 -7.20 -1.90 0.74
N VAL A 40 -8.08 -1.17 0.09
CA VAL A 40 -7.76 0.14 -0.45
C VAL A 40 -8.42 1.22 0.41
N LYS A 41 -7.62 2.16 0.86
CA LYS A 41 -8.11 3.34 1.55
C LYS A 41 -7.70 4.55 0.72
N HIS A 42 -8.68 5.32 0.29
CA HIS A 42 -8.45 6.48 -0.56
C HIS A 42 -9.12 7.68 0.09
N GLY A 43 -8.35 8.71 0.34
CA GLY A 43 -8.84 9.93 0.97
C GLY A 43 -8.21 11.14 0.32
N LYS A 44 -8.42 12.30 0.94
CA LYS A 44 -7.86 13.55 0.41
C LYS A 44 -6.35 13.53 0.40
N GLN A 45 -5.75 12.93 1.40
CA GLN A 45 -4.30 12.79 1.46
C GLN A 45 -3.93 11.67 2.42
N ILE A 46 -2.74 11.13 2.21
CA ILE A 46 -2.10 10.26 3.18
C ILE A 46 -1.62 11.12 4.33
N PRO A 47 -1.73 10.67 5.58
CA PRO A 47 -1.24 11.45 6.72
C PRO A 47 0.15 12.01 6.47
N LYS A 48 0.34 13.28 6.80
CA LYS A 48 1.58 14.00 6.49
C LYS A 48 2.82 13.37 7.09
N GLY A 49 2.70 12.81 8.29
CA GLY A 49 3.83 12.12 8.92
C GLY A 49 4.32 10.94 8.10
N ILE A 50 3.40 10.14 7.60
CA ILE A 50 3.76 8.98 6.76
C ILE A 50 4.38 9.47 5.45
N GLN A 51 3.81 10.50 4.83
CA GLN A 51 4.38 11.06 3.59
C GLN A 51 5.82 11.51 3.80
N LYS A 52 6.07 12.21 4.91
CA LYS A 52 7.39 12.72 5.23
C LYS A 52 8.39 11.58 5.45
N PHE A 53 7.97 10.56 6.20
CA PHE A 53 8.84 9.42 6.50
C PHE A 53 9.16 8.61 5.24
N ILE A 54 8.17 8.41 4.37
CA ILE A 54 8.39 7.70 3.11
C ILE A 54 9.33 8.49 2.20
N ALA A 55 9.13 9.81 2.10
CA ALA A 55 10.00 10.65 1.28
C ALA A 55 11.45 10.57 1.75
N GLN A 56 11.66 10.58 3.06
CA GLN A 56 12.99 10.44 3.63
C GLN A 56 13.59 9.06 3.35
N THR A 57 12.79 8.02 3.52
CA THR A 57 13.23 6.64 3.29
C THR A 57 13.66 6.44 1.85
N VAL A 58 12.89 6.98 0.90
CA VAL A 58 13.22 6.91 -0.52
C VAL A 58 14.50 7.70 -0.82
N ARG A 59 14.60 8.93 -0.28
CA ARG A 59 15.77 9.78 -0.52
C ARG A 59 17.08 9.14 -0.03
N ASP A 60 17.02 8.50 1.12
CA ASP A 60 18.22 7.95 1.76
C ASP A 60 18.50 6.50 1.33
N CYS A 61 17.72 5.95 0.43
CA CYS A 61 17.87 4.57 -0.02
C CYS A 61 19.02 4.43 -1.01
N PRO A 62 19.97 3.53 -0.76
CA PRO A 62 21.03 3.27 -1.72
C PRO A 62 20.49 2.66 -3.01
N PRO A 63 21.20 2.83 -4.14
CA PRO A 63 20.79 2.20 -5.40
C PRO A 63 20.67 0.68 -5.25
N GLY A 64 19.66 0.11 -5.88
CA GLY A 64 19.45 -1.34 -5.89
C GLY A 64 18.75 -1.91 -4.68
N GLN A 65 18.34 -1.06 -3.74
CA GLN A 65 17.60 -1.51 -2.57
C GLN A 65 16.17 -1.00 -2.61
N LEU A 66 15.28 -1.74 -1.95
CA LEU A 66 13.88 -1.36 -1.85
C LEU A 66 13.68 -0.49 -0.60
N PRO A 67 13.30 0.78 -0.78
CA PRO A 67 13.03 1.64 0.39
C PRO A 67 11.91 1.03 1.24
N THR A 68 12.21 0.76 2.49
CA THR A 68 11.30 0.08 3.41
C THR A 68 11.18 0.89 4.69
N LEU A 69 9.98 1.36 4.96
CA LEU A 69 9.70 2.09 6.20
C LEU A 69 9.06 1.15 7.20
N LEU A 70 9.67 1.04 8.37
CA LEU A 70 9.09 0.26 9.48
C LEU A 70 8.55 1.25 10.50
N MET A 71 7.31 1.06 10.90
CA MET A 71 6.66 1.95 11.87
C MET A 71 6.22 1.13 13.08
N HIS A 72 6.80 1.43 14.21
CA HIS A 72 6.53 0.74 15.47
C HIS A 72 6.00 1.72 16.49
N ALA A 73 4.89 1.40 17.13
CA ALA A 73 4.32 2.23 18.18
C ALA A 73 5.02 1.94 19.50
N TYR A 74 5.28 2.99 20.26
CA TYR A 74 5.88 2.83 21.59
C TYR A 74 5.06 1.86 22.44
N GLY A 75 5.72 0.85 23.00
CA GLY A 75 5.07 -0.13 23.86
C GLY A 75 4.29 -1.23 23.15
N ALA A 76 4.16 -1.18 21.83
CA ALA A 76 3.46 -2.23 21.11
C ALA A 76 4.34 -3.46 20.90
N PRO A 77 3.72 -4.64 20.73
CA PRO A 77 4.48 -5.84 20.37
C PRO A 77 5.23 -5.65 19.07
N ILE A 78 6.40 -6.25 18.94
CA ILE A 78 7.23 -6.08 17.75
C ILE A 78 6.53 -6.60 16.49
N GLU A 79 5.71 -7.63 16.61
CA GLU A 79 4.98 -8.21 15.47
C GLU A 79 3.93 -7.27 14.91
N GLU A 80 3.56 -6.21 15.64
CA GLU A 80 2.59 -5.24 15.16
C GLU A 80 3.23 -4.08 14.41
N THR A 81 4.53 -4.12 14.22
CA THR A 81 5.22 -3.13 13.40
C THR A 81 4.66 -3.17 11.98
N LEU A 82 4.38 -1.99 11.44
CA LEU A 82 3.91 -1.87 10.06
C LEU A 82 5.09 -1.81 9.11
N VAL A 83 4.96 -2.49 7.99
CA VAL A 83 5.95 -2.45 6.90
C VAL A 83 5.31 -1.66 5.77
N VAL A 84 5.94 -0.55 5.38
CA VAL A 84 5.35 0.39 4.43
C VAL A 84 6.28 0.56 3.24
N PHE A 85 5.73 0.40 2.05
CA PHE A 85 6.44 0.63 0.80
C PHE A 85 5.67 1.66 -0.02
N ARG A 86 6.38 2.45 -0.81
CA ARG A 86 5.72 3.23 -1.85
C ARG A 86 5.51 2.32 -3.06
N LEU A 87 4.33 2.37 -3.65
CA LEU A 87 3.97 1.47 -4.75
C LEU A 87 4.99 1.49 -5.87
N LYS A 88 5.53 2.66 -6.20
CA LYS A 88 6.47 2.80 -7.31
C LYS A 88 7.65 1.82 -7.15
N GLU A 89 8.34 1.86 -6.02
CA GLU A 89 9.51 1.01 -5.80
C GLU A 89 9.12 -0.44 -5.53
N PHE A 90 8.03 -0.66 -4.80
CA PHE A 90 7.56 -2.00 -4.55
C PHE A 90 7.24 -2.72 -5.87
N ARG A 91 6.62 -2.00 -6.79
CA ARG A 91 6.27 -2.54 -8.10
C ARG A 91 7.50 -2.93 -8.91
N GLU A 92 8.55 -2.13 -8.85
CA GLU A 92 9.79 -2.41 -9.56
C GLU A 92 10.44 -3.71 -9.10
N TYR A 93 10.32 -4.07 -7.82
CA TYR A 93 11.02 -5.20 -7.25
C TYR A 93 10.18 -6.46 -7.13
N TYR A 94 8.86 -6.34 -7.04
CA TYR A 94 8.00 -7.48 -6.75
C TYR A 94 6.89 -7.72 -7.76
N LEU A 95 6.56 -6.75 -8.52
CA LEU A 95 5.48 -6.84 -9.49
C LEU A 95 6.00 -6.55 -10.89
#